data_89fda6dd50a77e0907e149a16748f207
#
_entry.id   89fda6dd50a77e0907e149a16748f207
#
_cell.length_a   1.000
_cell.length_b   1.000
_cell.length_c   1.000
_cell.angle_alpha   90.00
_cell.angle_beta   90.00
_cell.angle_gamma   90.00
#
_symmetry.space_group_name_H-M   'P 1'
#
loop_
_entity.id
_entity.type
_entity.pdbx_description
1 polymer ?
#
loop_
_entity_poly.entity_id
_entity_poly.type
_entity_poly.pdbx_seq_one_letter_code
_entity_poly.pdbx_strand_id
1 'polypeptide(L)'
;MVYIIDPQNAGISGNMIIGALVDLGADGEKVKNIMEDVAFDFGEVEVSLTKVNKSGIDSTFCNVKTIDEDNENNHHIHFPDFLEKIDMLKFADIDNLTDEMVEMAKSVFKRIAISESRVHGKTLEDVHFHEVGAADAVADVLGSICAYYDLGMDKDKVVGLPIAVGGGTVKTAHGRIPVPAPATIDILKGLSSEGYNDISKGEAKCVGGPVSTELATPTGCALYMEFCDEFLEFAPMMSAEEIAYGCGSKEFDFPNVLRVIKSKETNEKHKICVIETNIDHMSGEELGFLFDLLLIEGASDVSMVPITMKKNRPGHLIKIISRPNLVDHLVNILFKETGTLGIRISENTHRGVAERQFVPLDINVGNHLYTINFKIGLIGDEIISHRPEYEDLRRISVEQDIPLVEIRDVANTMIRDFLENNRE
;
A
#
# COMPACT_ATOMS: atom_id res chain seq x y z
N MET A 1 11.29 4.39 -0.20
CA MET A 1 11.11 4.23 1.26
C MET A 1 9.78 3.56 1.55
N VAL A 2 9.52 3.20 2.82
CA VAL A 2 8.18 2.74 3.25
C VAL A 2 7.80 3.56 4.48
N TYR A 3 6.64 4.16 4.45
CA TYR A 3 6.04 4.84 5.60
C TYR A 3 4.98 3.94 6.23
N ILE A 4 4.92 3.89 7.55
CA ILE A 4 3.92 3.11 8.28
C ILE A 4 3.12 4.09 9.14
N ILE A 5 1.82 4.19 8.87
CA ILE A 5 0.87 4.94 9.70
C ILE A 5 0.29 3.97 10.71
N ASP A 6 0.55 4.22 11.99
CA ASP A 6 0.19 3.32 13.10
C ASP A 6 -0.77 4.00 14.09
N PRO A 7 -2.09 3.86 13.87
CA PRO A 7 -3.13 4.39 14.74
C PRO A 7 -3.64 3.39 15.78
N GLN A 8 -2.88 2.32 16.08
CA GLN A 8 -3.36 1.20 16.92
C GLN A 8 -3.59 1.60 18.37
N ASN A 9 -2.88 2.61 18.89
CA ASN A 9 -2.95 2.99 20.29
C ASN A 9 -4.06 3.98 20.59
N ALA A 10 -4.13 5.08 19.85
CA ALA A 10 -4.96 6.24 20.17
C ALA A 10 -5.85 6.71 19.01
N GLY A 11 -5.94 5.92 17.94
CA GLY A 11 -6.75 6.26 16.79
C GLY A 11 -6.09 7.30 15.88
N ILE A 12 -6.93 8.07 15.17
CA ILE A 12 -6.46 8.97 14.11
C ILE A 12 -7.42 10.14 13.93
N SER A 13 -6.86 11.34 13.74
CA SER A 13 -7.58 12.57 13.38
C SER A 13 -6.70 13.46 12.52
N GLY A 14 -7.26 14.47 11.85
CA GLY A 14 -6.51 15.35 10.94
C GLY A 14 -5.34 16.02 11.66
N ASN A 15 -5.58 16.64 12.79
CA ASN A 15 -4.54 17.31 13.57
C ASN A 15 -3.43 16.34 14.08
N MET A 16 -3.77 15.06 14.38
CA MET A 16 -2.76 14.05 14.74
C MET A 16 -1.90 13.67 13.54
N ILE A 17 -2.48 13.58 12.36
CA ILE A 17 -1.74 13.32 11.11
C ILE A 17 -0.77 14.47 10.84
N ILE A 18 -1.25 15.71 10.84
CA ILE A 18 -0.40 16.90 10.63
C ILE A 18 0.75 16.91 11.64
N GLY A 19 0.42 16.75 12.94
CA GLY A 19 1.42 16.71 13.99
C GLY A 19 2.49 15.65 13.75
N ALA A 20 2.10 14.43 13.36
CA ALA A 20 3.03 13.33 13.11
C ALA A 20 3.90 13.57 11.88
N LEU A 21 3.34 14.11 10.79
CA LEU A 21 4.09 14.38 9.57
C LEU A 21 5.06 15.57 9.74
N VAL A 22 4.67 16.61 10.48
CA VAL A 22 5.59 17.71 10.86
C VAL A 22 6.67 17.20 11.81
N ASP A 23 6.35 16.34 12.75
CA ASP A 23 7.33 15.69 13.63
C ASP A 23 8.34 14.83 12.84
N LEU A 24 7.91 14.25 11.72
CA LEU A 24 8.73 13.45 10.81
C LEU A 24 9.63 14.30 9.90
N GLY A 25 9.41 15.61 9.84
CA GLY A 25 10.27 16.53 9.10
C GLY A 25 9.59 17.34 7.99
N ALA A 26 8.26 17.29 7.85
CA ALA A 26 7.56 18.21 6.96
C ALA A 26 7.75 19.68 7.44
N ASP A 27 7.82 20.61 6.50
CA ASP A 27 7.97 22.04 6.80
C ASP A 27 6.73 22.59 7.50
N GLY A 28 6.83 22.78 8.83
CA GLY A 28 5.71 23.23 9.66
C GLY A 28 5.19 24.62 9.30
N GLU A 29 6.04 25.55 8.89
CA GLU A 29 5.61 26.89 8.46
C GLU A 29 4.85 26.85 7.15
N LYS A 30 5.33 26.05 6.19
CA LYS A 30 4.64 25.81 4.92
C LYS A 30 3.25 25.19 5.14
N VAL A 31 3.18 24.14 5.98
CA VAL A 31 1.92 23.49 6.34
C VAL A 31 0.95 24.46 6.99
N LYS A 32 1.42 25.25 7.99
CA LYS A 32 0.61 26.25 8.67
C LYS A 32 0.06 27.31 7.70
N ASN A 33 0.89 27.88 6.84
CA ASN A 33 0.48 28.91 5.90
C ASN A 33 -0.60 28.40 4.95
N ILE A 34 -0.40 27.21 4.36
CA ILE A 34 -1.43 26.58 3.51
C ILE A 34 -2.74 26.37 4.28
N MET A 35 -2.68 25.88 5.53
CA MET A 35 -3.89 25.67 6.34
C MET A 35 -4.68 26.96 6.58
N GLU A 36 -4.01 28.05 6.89
CA GLU A 36 -4.63 29.36 7.14
C GLU A 36 -5.19 29.96 5.83
N ASP A 37 -4.44 29.87 4.72
CA ASP A 37 -4.84 30.43 3.43
C ASP A 37 -6.04 29.66 2.82
N VAL A 38 -6.02 28.32 2.83
CA VAL A 38 -7.13 27.53 2.25
C VAL A 38 -8.42 27.61 3.06
N ALA A 39 -8.31 27.87 4.37
CA ALA A 39 -9.47 28.01 5.22
C ALA A 39 -10.21 29.32 5.02
N PHE A 40 -9.55 30.36 4.48
CA PHE A 40 -10.09 31.74 4.40
C PHE A 40 -11.49 31.84 3.76
N ASP A 41 -11.74 31.08 2.69
CA ASP A 41 -13.04 31.06 2.02
C ASP A 41 -14.13 30.28 2.80
N PHE A 42 -13.74 29.55 3.85
CA PHE A 42 -14.62 28.75 4.70
C PHE A 42 -14.76 29.31 6.12
N GLY A 43 -13.88 30.23 6.50
CA GLY A 43 -13.78 30.87 7.81
C GLY A 43 -12.33 31.10 8.20
N GLU A 44 -12.08 32.08 9.04
CA GLU A 44 -10.71 32.40 9.47
C GLU A 44 -10.25 31.45 10.58
N VAL A 45 -9.05 30.86 10.43
CA VAL A 45 -8.43 29.99 11.43
C VAL A 45 -7.06 30.49 11.83
N GLU A 46 -6.67 30.23 13.08
CA GLU A 46 -5.32 30.38 13.60
C GLU A 46 -4.72 29.01 13.86
N VAL A 47 -3.60 28.70 13.22
CA VAL A 47 -2.91 27.42 13.33
C VAL A 47 -1.65 27.54 14.18
N SER A 48 -1.46 26.64 15.12
CA SER A 48 -0.24 26.56 15.90
C SER A 48 0.30 25.13 15.99
N LEU A 49 1.61 25.01 15.78
CA LEU A 49 2.36 23.76 15.87
C LEU A 49 3.30 23.83 17.07
N THR A 50 3.11 22.96 18.06
CA THR A 50 3.90 23.01 19.30
C THR A 50 4.38 21.63 19.70
N LYS A 51 5.60 21.55 20.25
CA LYS A 51 6.09 20.32 20.88
C LYS A 51 5.49 20.16 22.26
N VAL A 52 4.92 19.00 22.52
CA VAL A 52 4.30 18.64 23.80
C VAL A 52 4.68 17.23 24.22
N ASN A 53 4.69 16.99 25.52
CA ASN A 53 4.92 15.65 26.05
C ASN A 53 3.60 15.03 26.49
N LYS A 54 3.20 13.91 25.84
CA LYS A 54 1.99 13.13 26.18
C LYS A 54 2.39 11.83 26.87
N SER A 55 2.22 11.79 28.17
CA SER A 55 2.51 10.60 29.00
C SER A 55 3.92 10.03 28.77
N GLY A 56 4.93 10.91 28.64
CA GLY A 56 6.34 10.52 28.44
C GLY A 56 6.78 10.41 26.97
N ILE A 57 5.88 10.62 26.01
CA ILE A 57 6.22 10.65 24.58
C ILE A 57 6.23 12.10 24.08
N ASP A 58 7.37 12.55 23.58
CA ASP A 58 7.48 13.84 22.89
C ASP A 58 6.76 13.73 21.53
N SER A 59 5.92 14.71 21.24
CA SER A 59 5.06 14.69 20.05
C SER A 59 4.77 16.11 19.58
N THR A 60 4.34 16.27 18.35
CA THR A 60 3.89 17.56 17.82
C THR A 60 2.37 17.67 17.93
N PHE A 61 1.90 18.74 18.51
CA PHE A 61 0.47 19.11 18.59
C PHE A 61 0.15 20.16 17.55
N CYS A 62 -0.76 19.83 16.64
CA CYS A 62 -1.38 20.78 15.72
C CYS A 62 -2.69 21.26 16.34
N ASN A 63 -2.82 22.55 16.59
CA ASN A 63 -4.04 23.16 17.07
C ASN A 63 -4.58 24.14 16.04
N VAL A 64 -5.81 23.92 15.61
CA VAL A 64 -6.56 24.78 14.70
C VAL A 64 -7.65 25.45 15.51
N LYS A 65 -7.65 26.78 15.55
CA LYS A 65 -8.64 27.58 16.26
C LYS A 65 -9.39 28.45 15.27
N THR A 66 -10.70 28.27 15.18
CA THR A 66 -11.58 29.15 14.42
C THR A 66 -11.72 30.50 15.12
N ILE A 67 -11.53 31.60 14.39
CA ILE A 67 -11.56 32.96 14.96
C ILE A 67 -12.97 33.52 15.02
N ASP A 68 -13.83 33.20 14.03
CA ASP A 68 -15.21 33.65 13.96
C ASP A 68 -16.19 32.58 14.44
N GLU A 69 -16.53 32.57 15.73
CA GLU A 69 -17.57 31.71 16.31
C GLU A 69 -19.01 32.16 16.02
N ASP A 70 -19.24 33.41 15.52
CA ASP A 70 -20.55 34.03 15.42
C ASP A 70 -21.31 33.82 14.09
N ASN A 71 -20.75 33.12 13.11
CA ASN A 71 -21.42 32.84 11.84
C ASN A 71 -22.11 31.47 11.84
N GLU A 72 -23.24 31.34 12.58
CA GLU A 72 -24.11 30.16 12.53
C GLU A 72 -24.63 29.79 11.11
N ASN A 73 -24.46 30.67 10.12
CA ASN A 73 -24.95 30.49 8.75
C ASN A 73 -23.99 29.69 7.83
N ASN A 74 -22.74 29.43 8.22
CA ASN A 74 -21.75 28.75 7.36
C ASN A 74 -21.71 27.21 7.54
N HIS A 75 -22.53 26.64 8.45
CA HIS A 75 -22.47 25.23 8.79
C HIS A 75 -23.31 24.30 7.89
N HIS A 76 -24.00 24.81 6.86
CA HIS A 76 -24.86 24.00 6.00
C HIS A 76 -24.55 24.22 4.52
N ILE A 77 -23.38 23.79 4.07
CA ILE A 77 -23.04 23.84 2.64
C ILE A 77 -23.44 22.52 2.00
N HIS A 78 -24.16 22.58 0.85
CA HIS A 78 -24.40 21.43 0.00
C HIS A 78 -23.08 20.88 -0.54
N PHE A 79 -22.95 19.57 -0.60
CA PHE A 79 -21.71 18.93 -1.03
C PHE A 79 -21.23 19.36 -2.43
N PRO A 80 -22.08 19.51 -3.46
CA PRO A 80 -21.66 20.04 -4.76
C PRO A 80 -21.06 21.44 -4.69
N ASP A 81 -21.70 22.36 -3.95
CA ASP A 81 -21.23 23.73 -3.77
C ASP A 81 -19.91 23.77 -2.98
N PHE A 82 -19.76 22.87 -2.00
CA PHE A 82 -18.54 22.70 -1.25
C PHE A 82 -17.39 22.21 -2.15
N LEU A 83 -17.63 21.19 -3.01
CA LEU A 83 -16.62 20.71 -3.95
C LEU A 83 -16.22 21.78 -4.97
N GLU A 84 -17.14 22.60 -5.43
CA GLU A 84 -16.81 23.73 -6.32
C GLU A 84 -15.89 24.72 -5.63
N LYS A 85 -16.15 25.06 -4.37
CA LYS A 85 -15.25 25.92 -3.58
C LYS A 85 -13.86 25.31 -3.42
N ILE A 86 -13.75 24.00 -3.13
CA ILE A 86 -12.45 23.32 -3.04
C ILE A 86 -11.73 23.34 -4.40
N ASP A 87 -12.45 23.14 -5.50
CA ASP A 87 -11.86 23.17 -6.85
C ASP A 87 -11.35 24.58 -7.22
N MET A 88 -12.00 25.62 -6.76
CA MET A 88 -11.59 27.01 -6.97
C MET A 88 -10.24 27.33 -6.31
N LEU A 89 -9.79 26.58 -5.31
CA LEU A 89 -8.47 26.75 -4.71
C LEU A 89 -7.32 26.57 -5.72
N LYS A 90 -7.53 25.83 -6.83
CA LYS A 90 -6.56 25.74 -7.92
C LYS A 90 -6.26 27.07 -8.62
N PHE A 91 -7.20 28.01 -8.55
CA PHE A 91 -7.08 29.34 -9.16
C PHE A 91 -6.73 30.40 -8.14
N ALA A 92 -6.65 30.04 -6.86
CA ALA A 92 -6.19 30.92 -5.80
C ALA A 92 -4.65 31.05 -5.83
N ASP A 93 -4.15 32.24 -5.56
CA ASP A 93 -2.71 32.50 -5.47
C ASP A 93 -2.21 32.11 -4.07
N ILE A 94 -2.22 30.78 -3.81
CA ILE A 94 -1.77 30.21 -2.54
C ILE A 94 -0.41 29.54 -2.75
N ASP A 95 0.59 30.05 -2.05
CA ASP A 95 1.95 29.55 -2.15
C ASP A 95 2.05 28.06 -1.80
N ASN A 96 2.73 27.30 -2.67
CA ASN A 96 2.97 25.85 -2.52
C ASN A 96 1.74 24.94 -2.57
N LEU A 97 0.55 25.41 -2.84
CA LEU A 97 -0.60 24.59 -3.14
C LEU A 97 -0.53 24.10 -4.59
N THR A 98 -0.69 22.81 -4.83
CA THR A 98 -0.67 22.22 -6.18
C THR A 98 -2.03 21.65 -6.56
N ASP A 99 -2.27 21.49 -7.88
CA ASP A 99 -3.51 20.90 -8.39
C ASP A 99 -3.71 19.47 -7.86
N GLU A 100 -2.62 18.71 -7.71
CA GLU A 100 -2.67 17.34 -7.19
C GLU A 100 -3.12 17.32 -5.72
N MET A 101 -2.68 18.28 -4.91
CA MET A 101 -3.14 18.43 -3.51
C MET A 101 -4.64 18.74 -3.45
N VAL A 102 -5.13 19.60 -4.32
CA VAL A 102 -6.56 19.94 -4.39
C VAL A 102 -7.38 18.75 -4.86
N GLU A 103 -6.91 17.99 -5.86
CA GLU A 103 -7.61 16.77 -6.31
C GLU A 103 -7.65 15.70 -5.20
N MET A 104 -6.57 15.52 -4.44
CA MET A 104 -6.58 14.60 -3.30
C MET A 104 -7.54 15.07 -2.21
N ALA A 105 -7.62 16.37 -1.92
CA ALA A 105 -8.58 16.93 -0.97
C ALA A 105 -10.04 16.68 -1.42
N LYS A 106 -10.33 16.88 -2.70
CA LYS A 106 -11.65 16.53 -3.29
C LYS A 106 -11.97 15.05 -3.11
N SER A 107 -10.97 14.16 -3.28
CA SER A 107 -11.14 12.72 -3.05
C SER A 107 -11.48 12.41 -1.59
N VAL A 108 -10.75 13.01 -0.63
CA VAL A 108 -11.02 12.87 0.80
C VAL A 108 -12.45 13.31 1.14
N PHE A 109 -12.86 14.53 0.73
CA PHE A 109 -14.19 15.04 1.01
C PHE A 109 -15.30 14.25 0.33
N LYS A 110 -15.07 13.78 -0.91
CA LYS A 110 -16.02 12.92 -1.61
C LYS A 110 -16.21 11.59 -0.88
N ARG A 111 -15.14 10.99 -0.34
CA ARG A 111 -15.21 9.77 0.48
C ARG A 111 -16.08 9.97 1.71
N ILE A 112 -15.91 11.10 2.41
CA ILE A 112 -16.74 11.44 3.57
C ILE A 112 -18.20 11.63 3.14
N ALA A 113 -18.46 12.39 2.08
CA ALA A 113 -19.82 12.66 1.58
C ALA A 113 -20.56 11.39 1.15
N ILE A 114 -19.86 10.43 0.51
CA ILE A 114 -20.44 9.13 0.15
C ILE A 114 -20.85 8.37 1.41
N SER A 115 -20.03 8.37 2.43
CA SER A 115 -20.34 7.70 3.69
C SER A 115 -21.50 8.37 4.42
N GLU A 116 -21.55 9.69 4.48
CA GLU A 116 -22.68 10.45 5.02
C GLU A 116 -23.98 10.20 4.23
N SER A 117 -23.91 10.19 2.89
CA SER A 117 -25.03 9.87 2.01
C SER A 117 -25.64 8.50 2.34
N ARG A 118 -24.79 7.49 2.52
CA ARG A 118 -25.23 6.12 2.87
C ARG A 118 -25.84 6.05 4.27
N VAL A 119 -25.21 6.68 5.25
CA VAL A 119 -25.68 6.72 6.64
C VAL A 119 -27.05 7.41 6.75
N HIS A 120 -27.24 8.50 6.00
CA HIS A 120 -28.47 9.28 6.01
C HIS A 120 -29.53 8.83 5.00
N GLY A 121 -29.21 7.89 4.10
CA GLY A 121 -30.11 7.45 3.04
C GLY A 121 -30.49 8.57 2.06
N LYS A 122 -29.58 9.51 1.82
CA LYS A 122 -29.74 10.64 0.90
C LYS A 122 -28.97 10.41 -0.39
N THR A 123 -29.30 11.17 -1.45
CA THR A 123 -28.42 11.24 -2.62
C THR A 123 -27.17 12.07 -2.29
N LEU A 124 -26.11 11.93 -3.08
CA LEU A 124 -24.86 12.67 -2.84
C LEU A 124 -25.08 14.19 -2.98
N GLU A 125 -25.97 14.59 -3.89
CA GLU A 125 -26.35 15.99 -4.10
C GLU A 125 -27.11 16.60 -2.92
N ASP A 126 -27.82 15.76 -2.13
CA ASP A 126 -28.60 16.20 -0.98
C ASP A 126 -27.82 16.12 0.35
N VAL A 127 -26.54 15.76 0.31
CA VAL A 127 -25.70 15.74 1.51
C VAL A 127 -25.34 17.17 1.91
N HIS A 128 -25.53 17.45 3.19
CA HIS A 128 -25.04 18.67 3.84
C HIS A 128 -23.95 18.32 4.83
N PHE A 129 -22.83 18.98 4.76
CA PHE A 129 -21.82 18.88 5.79
C PHE A 129 -22.22 19.71 7.01
N HIS A 130 -22.29 19.07 8.17
CA HIS A 130 -22.62 19.71 9.44
C HIS A 130 -21.36 20.01 10.27
N GLU A 131 -20.36 19.14 10.22
CA GLU A 131 -19.11 19.28 10.98
C GLU A 131 -17.88 19.33 10.05
N VAL A 132 -17.92 18.68 8.88
CA VAL A 132 -16.77 18.54 7.96
C VAL A 132 -16.66 19.68 6.95
N GLY A 133 -17.68 20.52 6.80
CA GLY A 133 -17.67 21.70 5.93
C GLY A 133 -17.12 22.96 6.61
N ALA A 134 -16.68 22.88 7.85
CA ALA A 134 -16.14 23.99 8.59
C ALA A 134 -14.66 24.25 8.23
N ALA A 135 -14.20 25.47 8.47
CA ALA A 135 -12.85 25.93 8.10
C ALA A 135 -11.73 25.06 8.71
N ASP A 136 -11.90 24.61 9.95
CA ASP A 136 -10.96 23.73 10.63
C ASP A 136 -10.79 22.37 9.93
N ALA A 137 -11.89 21.78 9.43
CA ALA A 137 -11.83 20.52 8.69
C ALA A 137 -11.14 20.69 7.33
N VAL A 138 -11.34 21.82 6.64
CA VAL A 138 -10.66 22.13 5.38
C VAL A 138 -9.16 22.33 5.64
N ALA A 139 -8.81 23.08 6.67
CA ALA A 139 -7.43 23.28 7.11
C ALA A 139 -6.74 21.94 7.45
N ASP A 140 -7.41 21.08 8.23
CA ASP A 140 -6.89 19.76 8.62
C ASP A 140 -6.64 18.86 7.41
N VAL A 141 -7.56 18.81 6.44
CA VAL A 141 -7.41 17.98 5.23
C VAL A 141 -6.25 18.48 4.38
N LEU A 142 -6.24 19.76 4.00
CA LEU A 142 -5.20 20.31 3.12
C LEU A 142 -3.84 20.42 3.81
N GLY A 143 -3.80 20.70 5.11
CA GLY A 143 -2.57 20.66 5.91
C GLY A 143 -1.95 19.26 5.97
N SER A 144 -2.79 18.23 6.17
CA SER A 144 -2.33 16.83 6.13
C SER A 144 -1.77 16.44 4.76
N ILE A 145 -2.46 16.84 3.70
CA ILE A 145 -2.06 16.57 2.30
C ILE A 145 -0.76 17.33 1.97
N CYS A 146 -0.65 18.59 2.39
CA CYS A 146 0.58 19.36 2.21
C CYS A 146 1.78 18.68 2.86
N ALA A 147 1.66 18.27 4.12
CA ALA A 147 2.72 17.57 4.84
C ALA A 147 3.07 16.22 4.19
N TYR A 148 2.08 15.49 3.66
CA TYR A 148 2.26 14.24 2.93
C TYR A 148 3.11 14.43 1.65
N TYR A 149 2.80 15.45 0.84
CA TYR A 149 3.56 15.76 -0.38
C TYR A 149 4.94 16.34 -0.07
N ASP A 150 5.05 17.16 0.99
CA ASP A 150 6.33 17.77 1.39
C ASP A 150 7.36 16.72 1.81
N LEU A 151 6.93 15.62 2.44
CA LEU A 151 7.76 14.46 2.77
C LEU A 151 8.04 13.53 1.56
N GLY A 152 7.41 13.76 0.41
CA GLY A 152 7.52 12.91 -0.78
C GLY A 152 6.88 11.54 -0.60
N MET A 153 5.90 11.41 0.30
CA MET A 153 5.20 10.15 0.56
C MET A 153 4.37 9.67 -0.64
N ASP A 154 4.01 10.58 -1.55
CA ASP A 154 3.36 10.30 -2.84
C ASP A 154 4.20 9.44 -3.79
N LYS A 155 5.52 9.38 -3.57
CA LYS A 155 6.49 8.61 -4.39
C LYS A 155 6.94 7.32 -3.72
N ASP A 156 6.55 7.13 -2.49
CA ASP A 156 6.98 6.02 -1.65
C ASP A 156 5.76 5.19 -1.21
N LYS A 157 6.00 3.97 -0.77
CA LYS A 157 4.92 3.09 -0.28
C LYS A 157 4.47 3.52 1.11
N VAL A 158 3.16 3.66 1.31
CA VAL A 158 2.54 3.95 2.60
C VAL A 158 1.68 2.76 3.07
N VAL A 159 1.96 2.26 4.26
CA VAL A 159 1.29 1.11 4.87
C VAL A 159 0.49 1.56 6.09
N GLY A 160 -0.77 1.15 6.16
CA GLY A 160 -1.65 1.39 7.29
C GLY A 160 -1.77 0.17 8.21
N LEU A 161 -1.76 0.42 9.53
CA LEU A 161 -2.02 -0.58 10.57
C LEU A 161 -3.42 -0.41 11.17
N PRO A 162 -3.97 -1.42 11.88
CA PRO A 162 -5.34 -1.36 12.41
C PRO A 162 -5.61 -0.12 13.25
N ILE A 163 -6.80 0.45 13.13
CA ILE A 163 -7.17 1.72 13.77
C ILE A 163 -7.88 1.46 15.09
N ALA A 164 -7.42 2.04 16.18
CA ALA A 164 -8.18 2.12 17.43
C ALA A 164 -9.31 3.14 17.27
N VAL A 165 -10.56 2.69 17.29
CA VAL A 165 -11.73 3.55 17.06
C VAL A 165 -12.38 4.07 18.33
N GLY A 166 -12.03 3.52 19.49
CA GLY A 166 -12.64 3.84 20.77
C GLY A 166 -13.90 3.02 21.05
N GLY A 167 -14.76 3.51 21.92
CA GLY A 167 -16.00 2.84 22.32
C GLY A 167 -17.00 3.78 22.99
N GLY A 168 -18.11 3.22 23.47
CA GLY A 168 -19.16 3.98 24.14
C GLY A 168 -20.02 4.80 23.19
N THR A 169 -20.25 6.07 23.53
CA THR A 169 -21.09 6.99 22.72
C THR A 169 -20.50 8.39 22.68
N VAL A 170 -20.72 9.10 21.59
CA VAL A 170 -20.36 10.51 21.39
C VAL A 170 -21.62 11.34 21.16
N LYS A 171 -21.59 12.62 21.60
CA LYS A 171 -22.66 13.59 21.34
C LYS A 171 -22.29 14.35 20.06
N THR A 172 -23.17 14.31 19.08
CA THR A 172 -23.05 15.00 17.80
C THR A 172 -24.28 15.86 17.53
N ALA A 173 -24.31 16.55 16.38
CA ALA A 173 -25.49 17.27 15.89
C ALA A 173 -26.75 16.36 15.79
N HIS A 174 -26.55 15.07 15.55
CA HIS A 174 -27.62 14.06 15.48
C HIS A 174 -28.01 13.46 16.85
N GLY A 175 -27.53 14.03 17.95
CA GLY A 175 -27.73 13.52 19.29
C GLY A 175 -26.60 12.58 19.73
N ARG A 176 -26.94 11.57 20.54
CA ARG A 176 -25.97 10.62 21.07
C ARG A 176 -25.89 9.39 20.15
N ILE A 177 -24.74 9.18 19.53
CA ILE A 177 -24.50 8.06 18.61
C ILE A 177 -23.42 7.10 19.18
N PRO A 178 -23.42 5.82 18.75
CA PRO A 178 -22.38 4.87 19.16
C PRO A 178 -20.98 5.22 18.58
N VAL A 179 -19.95 4.81 19.28
CA VAL A 179 -18.56 4.88 18.79
C VAL A 179 -18.11 3.45 18.41
N PRO A 180 -17.53 3.27 17.21
CA PRO A 180 -17.23 4.27 16.18
C PRO A 180 -18.49 4.87 15.55
N ALA A 181 -18.39 6.13 15.14
CA ALA A 181 -19.49 6.81 14.46
C ALA A 181 -19.85 6.08 13.14
N PRO A 182 -21.14 6.08 12.72
CA PRO A 182 -21.56 5.36 11.50
C PRO A 182 -20.78 5.74 10.26
N ALA A 183 -20.47 7.01 10.03
CA ALA A 183 -19.67 7.46 8.90
C ALA A 183 -18.23 6.96 8.99
N THR A 184 -17.61 6.97 10.17
CA THR A 184 -16.26 6.44 10.39
C THR A 184 -16.15 4.97 9.97
N ILE A 185 -17.11 4.13 10.37
CA ILE A 185 -17.10 2.70 9.99
C ILE A 185 -17.35 2.51 8.49
N ASP A 186 -18.24 3.30 7.89
CA ASP A 186 -18.52 3.18 6.45
C ASP A 186 -17.30 3.62 5.61
N ILE A 187 -16.56 4.65 6.04
CA ILE A 187 -15.29 5.05 5.42
C ILE A 187 -14.27 3.90 5.46
N LEU A 188 -14.10 3.27 6.62
CA LEU A 188 -13.12 2.18 6.80
C LEU A 188 -13.51 0.89 6.07
N LYS A 189 -14.79 0.67 5.81
CA LYS A 189 -15.27 -0.43 4.97
C LYS A 189 -14.70 -0.35 3.54
N GLY A 190 -14.32 0.84 3.10
CA GLY A 190 -13.80 1.10 1.78
C GLY A 190 -14.87 1.26 0.69
N LEU A 191 -14.46 1.80 -0.43
CA LEU A 191 -15.29 2.12 -1.59
C LEU A 191 -14.76 1.39 -2.81
N SER A 192 -15.30 0.21 -3.11
CA SER A 192 -14.91 -0.60 -4.29
C SER A 192 -15.61 -0.20 -5.59
N SER A 193 -16.59 0.70 -5.51
CA SER A 193 -17.33 1.31 -6.63
C SER A 193 -17.19 2.83 -6.53
N GLU A 194 -17.51 3.58 -7.58
CA GLU A 194 -17.49 5.04 -7.55
C GLU A 194 -16.11 5.70 -7.72
N GLY A 195 -15.16 4.98 -8.35
CA GLY A 195 -13.84 5.51 -8.71
C GLY A 195 -12.73 5.24 -7.69
N TYR A 196 -13.02 4.48 -6.63
CA TYR A 196 -12.04 4.04 -5.65
C TYR A 196 -11.69 2.55 -5.83
N ASN A 197 -10.42 2.22 -5.68
CA ASN A 197 -9.94 0.83 -5.76
C ASN A 197 -9.38 0.38 -4.39
N ASP A 198 -10.20 0.44 -3.36
CA ASP A 198 -9.78 0.08 -2.01
C ASP A 198 -9.54 -1.43 -1.85
N ILE A 199 -10.16 -2.27 -2.70
CA ILE A 199 -9.97 -3.73 -2.66
C ILE A 199 -8.50 -4.11 -2.88
N SER A 200 -7.80 -3.41 -3.77
CA SER A 200 -6.37 -3.68 -4.06
C SER A 200 -5.44 -3.32 -2.91
N LYS A 201 -5.89 -2.47 -1.98
CA LYS A 201 -5.14 -2.03 -0.80
C LYS A 201 -5.25 -3.01 0.38
N GLY A 202 -6.14 -4.00 0.30
CA GLY A 202 -6.53 -4.86 1.41
C GLY A 202 -7.64 -4.26 2.28
N GLU A 203 -7.94 -4.91 3.40
CA GLU A 203 -8.99 -4.48 4.33
C GLU A 203 -8.42 -3.57 5.44
N ALA A 204 -8.89 -2.34 5.52
CA ALA A 204 -8.60 -1.48 6.67
C ALA A 204 -9.31 -2.04 7.92
N LYS A 205 -8.52 -2.59 8.85
CA LYS A 205 -9.05 -3.17 10.09
C LYS A 205 -9.16 -2.14 11.18
N CYS A 206 -10.17 -2.27 12.04
CA CYS A 206 -10.31 -1.47 13.23
C CYS A 206 -10.50 -2.34 14.46
N VAL A 207 -10.08 -1.81 15.60
CA VAL A 207 -10.27 -2.43 16.92
C VAL A 207 -10.94 -1.43 17.84
N GLY A 208 -11.69 -1.91 18.84
CA GLY A 208 -12.16 -1.06 19.92
C GLY A 208 -10.97 -0.41 20.65
N GLY A 209 -11.20 0.64 21.37
CA GLY A 209 -10.17 1.28 22.19
C GLY A 209 -10.40 1.04 23.68
N PRO A 210 -9.42 1.39 24.52
CA PRO A 210 -9.52 1.23 25.96
C PRO A 210 -10.42 2.29 26.63
N VAL A 211 -11.01 3.20 25.86
CA VAL A 211 -11.78 4.36 26.36
C VAL A 211 -13.19 4.43 25.78
N SER A 212 -14.12 4.99 26.58
CA SER A 212 -15.51 5.20 26.18
C SER A 212 -15.69 6.56 25.48
N THR A 213 -14.87 6.84 24.48
CA THR A 213 -14.94 8.03 23.63
C THR A 213 -14.41 7.71 22.24
N GLU A 214 -14.69 8.59 21.29
CA GLU A 214 -14.15 8.50 19.92
C GLU A 214 -12.66 8.75 19.91
N LEU A 215 -11.92 7.85 19.23
CA LEU A 215 -10.48 7.94 18.97
C LEU A 215 -10.18 8.17 17.49
N ALA A 216 -11.05 7.74 16.59
CA ALA A 216 -10.88 7.89 15.16
C ALA A 216 -12.00 8.76 14.58
N THR A 217 -11.63 9.89 13.97
CA THR A 217 -12.58 10.82 13.35
C THR A 217 -12.83 10.46 11.88
N PRO A 218 -14.00 10.83 11.31
CA PRO A 218 -14.25 10.64 9.88
C PRO A 218 -13.16 11.23 8.98
N THR A 219 -12.71 12.46 9.26
CA THR A 219 -11.64 13.14 8.51
C THR A 219 -10.31 12.37 8.58
N GLY A 220 -9.91 11.96 9.79
CA GLY A 220 -8.68 11.17 9.96
C GLY A 220 -8.73 9.83 9.24
N CYS A 221 -9.87 9.14 9.29
CA CYS A 221 -10.08 7.88 8.57
C CYS A 221 -10.09 8.08 7.05
N ALA A 222 -10.69 9.15 6.54
CA ALA A 222 -10.70 9.42 5.10
C ALA A 222 -9.29 9.73 4.57
N LEU A 223 -8.51 10.55 5.27
CA LEU A 223 -7.09 10.79 4.96
C LEU A 223 -6.27 9.51 5.00
N TYR A 224 -6.45 8.68 6.01
CA TYR A 224 -5.78 7.39 6.14
C TYR A 224 -6.08 6.46 4.95
N MET A 225 -7.34 6.37 4.50
CA MET A 225 -7.73 5.58 3.34
C MET A 225 -7.13 6.10 2.03
N GLU A 226 -6.93 7.41 1.90
CA GLU A 226 -6.30 8.01 0.72
C GLU A 226 -4.78 7.85 0.74
N PHE A 227 -4.12 8.05 1.88
CA PHE A 227 -2.66 8.03 2.00
C PHE A 227 -2.08 6.62 1.91
N CYS A 228 -2.78 5.60 2.43
CA CYS A 228 -2.25 4.24 2.47
C CYS A 228 -2.44 3.52 1.13
N ASP A 229 -1.37 2.86 0.66
CA ASP A 229 -1.38 1.97 -0.51
C ASP A 229 -1.79 0.54 -0.13
N GLU A 230 -1.54 0.16 1.13
CA GLU A 230 -1.80 -1.19 1.64
C GLU A 230 -2.17 -1.15 3.13
N PHE A 231 -3.09 -2.03 3.53
CA PHE A 231 -3.47 -2.22 4.92
C PHE A 231 -3.00 -3.59 5.42
N LEU A 232 -2.23 -3.60 6.52
CA LEU A 232 -1.70 -4.82 7.13
C LEU A 232 -2.22 -4.99 8.55
N GLU A 233 -2.33 -6.24 9.01
CA GLU A 233 -2.73 -6.56 10.38
C GLU A 233 -1.60 -6.27 11.38
N PHE A 234 -0.37 -6.46 10.96
CA PHE A 234 0.82 -6.24 11.77
C PHE A 234 1.86 -5.44 10.98
N ALA A 235 2.69 -4.71 11.68
CA ALA A 235 3.82 -4.03 11.06
C ALA A 235 4.69 -5.03 10.28
N PRO A 236 5.08 -4.73 9.04
CA PRO A 236 5.97 -5.59 8.27
C PRO A 236 7.36 -5.63 8.92
N MET A 237 8.17 -6.61 8.54
CA MET A 237 9.58 -6.59 8.90
C MET A 237 10.23 -5.34 8.29
N MET A 238 10.78 -4.48 9.12
CA MET A 238 11.29 -3.17 8.72
C MET A 238 12.58 -2.81 9.46
N SER A 239 13.34 -1.90 8.87
CA SER A 239 14.45 -1.23 9.54
C SER A 239 14.07 0.24 9.69
N ALA A 240 13.53 0.60 10.86
CA ALA A 240 13.09 1.97 11.13
C ALA A 240 14.29 2.93 11.08
N GLU A 241 14.11 4.04 10.35
CA GLU A 241 15.10 5.14 10.27
C GLU A 241 14.66 6.32 11.13
N GLU A 242 13.39 6.71 11.03
CA GLU A 242 12.81 7.82 11.77
C GLU A 242 11.45 7.41 12.33
N ILE A 243 11.11 7.91 13.52
CA ILE A 243 9.83 7.65 14.18
C ILE A 243 9.31 8.99 14.68
N ALA A 244 8.07 9.30 14.36
CA ALA A 244 7.44 10.56 14.68
C ALA A 244 6.06 10.37 15.32
N TYR A 245 5.63 11.36 16.10
CA TYR A 245 4.40 11.32 16.86
C TYR A 245 3.60 12.63 16.72
N GLY A 246 2.33 12.49 16.35
CA GLY A 246 1.35 13.57 16.38
C GLY A 246 0.31 13.32 17.47
N CYS A 247 0.04 14.27 18.33
CA CYS A 247 -0.86 14.05 19.45
C CYS A 247 -2.24 14.69 19.27
N GLY A 248 -3.24 14.03 19.86
CA GLY A 248 -4.59 14.56 19.98
C GLY A 248 -4.75 15.52 21.18
N SER A 249 -5.85 16.30 21.19
CA SER A 249 -6.16 17.25 22.23
C SER A 249 -6.58 16.61 23.56
N LYS A 250 -7.24 15.43 23.52
CA LYS A 250 -7.76 14.75 24.69
C LYS A 250 -6.65 14.16 25.57
N GLU A 251 -6.88 14.14 26.90
CA GLU A 251 -5.98 13.50 27.84
C GLU A 251 -6.55 12.14 28.28
N PHE A 252 -5.68 11.13 28.27
CA PHE A 252 -5.98 9.75 28.70
C PHE A 252 -4.91 9.27 29.68
N ASP A 253 -5.13 8.11 30.26
CA ASP A 253 -4.15 7.40 31.09
C ASP A 253 -3.06 6.67 30.27
N PHE A 254 -3.12 6.82 28.95
CA PHE A 254 -2.12 6.38 27.99
C PHE A 254 -1.79 7.51 27.00
N PRO A 255 -0.65 7.43 26.26
CA PRO A 255 -0.28 8.45 25.30
C PRO A 255 -1.30 8.57 24.16
N ASN A 256 -1.96 9.72 24.04
CA ASN A 256 -2.86 10.05 22.94
C ASN A 256 -2.07 10.53 21.74
N VAL A 257 -1.41 9.59 21.04
CA VAL A 257 -0.52 9.89 19.92
C VAL A 257 -0.75 8.94 18.74
N LEU A 258 -0.70 9.48 17.53
CA LEU A 258 -0.52 8.76 16.28
C LEU A 258 0.99 8.61 16.04
N ARG A 259 1.43 7.41 15.70
CA ARG A 259 2.82 7.13 15.33
C ARG A 259 2.96 7.01 13.81
N VAL A 260 3.97 7.65 13.24
CA VAL A 260 4.39 7.42 11.86
C VAL A 260 5.86 6.98 11.86
N ILE A 261 6.16 5.92 11.09
CA ILE A 261 7.50 5.34 11.01
C ILE A 261 7.97 5.42 9.57
N LYS A 262 9.11 6.04 9.36
CA LYS A 262 9.84 6.00 8.09
C LYS A 262 10.87 4.88 8.14
N SER A 263 10.86 4.03 7.16
CA SER A 263 11.63 2.80 7.12
C SER A 263 12.28 2.60 5.76
N LYS A 264 13.44 1.96 5.73
CA LYS A 264 13.94 1.37 4.49
C LYS A 264 13.05 0.22 4.08
N GLU A 265 12.75 0.14 2.80
CA GLU A 265 12.13 -1.05 2.23
C GLU A 265 13.06 -2.24 2.52
N THR A 266 12.67 -3.08 3.47
CA THR A 266 13.30 -4.39 3.59
C THR A 266 12.88 -5.15 2.34
N ASN A 267 13.85 -5.68 1.60
CA ASN A 267 13.68 -6.35 0.30
C ASN A 267 12.53 -7.38 0.35
N GLU A 268 11.28 -6.93 0.27
CA GLU A 268 10.11 -7.81 0.10
C GLU A 268 10.13 -8.55 -1.24
N LYS A 269 10.97 -8.09 -2.19
CA LYS A 269 11.22 -8.78 -3.47
C LYS A 269 11.59 -10.25 -3.32
N HIS A 270 11.95 -10.68 -2.11
CA HIS A 270 12.36 -12.05 -1.81
C HIS A 270 11.38 -12.84 -0.93
N LYS A 271 10.26 -12.25 -0.52
CA LYS A 271 9.21 -13.01 0.15
C LYS A 271 8.48 -13.86 -0.87
N ILE A 272 8.43 -15.14 -0.59
CA ILE A 272 7.63 -16.09 -1.35
C ILE A 272 6.72 -16.87 -0.41
N CYS A 273 5.62 -17.35 -0.95
CA CYS A 273 4.78 -18.37 -0.33
C CYS A 273 4.99 -19.70 -1.06
N VAL A 274 4.98 -20.78 -0.31
CA VAL A 274 5.01 -22.12 -0.86
C VAL A 274 3.64 -22.76 -0.65
N ILE A 275 2.99 -23.15 -1.75
CA ILE A 275 1.68 -23.80 -1.74
C ILE A 275 1.90 -25.26 -2.12
N GLU A 276 1.37 -26.21 -1.33
CA GLU A 276 1.55 -27.63 -1.55
C GLU A 276 0.25 -28.41 -1.42
N THR A 277 0.04 -29.37 -2.30
CA THR A 277 -1.02 -30.37 -2.16
C THR A 277 -0.59 -31.72 -2.69
N ASN A 278 -1.18 -32.79 -2.15
CA ASN A 278 -0.91 -34.16 -2.58
C ASN A 278 -2.11 -34.67 -3.37
N ILE A 279 -1.87 -35.22 -4.56
CA ILE A 279 -2.89 -35.70 -5.50
C ILE A 279 -2.59 -37.17 -5.90
N ASP A 280 -3.59 -38.04 -5.85
CA ASP A 280 -3.47 -39.49 -6.22
C ASP A 280 -4.47 -39.94 -7.29
N HIS A 281 -5.16 -39.00 -7.97
CA HIS A 281 -6.25 -39.33 -8.88
C HIS A 281 -6.19 -38.61 -10.24
N MET A 282 -5.21 -37.74 -10.48
CA MET A 282 -5.03 -37.07 -11.76
C MET A 282 -4.13 -37.86 -12.71
N SER A 283 -4.45 -37.82 -13.99
CA SER A 283 -3.61 -38.37 -15.06
C SER A 283 -2.41 -37.46 -15.36
N GLY A 284 -1.41 -37.99 -16.08
CA GLY A 284 -0.25 -37.17 -16.49
C GLY A 284 -0.62 -36.01 -17.42
N GLU A 285 -1.67 -36.16 -18.24
CA GLU A 285 -2.15 -35.09 -19.13
C GLU A 285 -2.81 -33.96 -18.35
N GLU A 286 -3.64 -34.29 -17.36
CA GLU A 286 -4.26 -33.31 -16.45
C GLU A 286 -3.21 -32.57 -15.61
N LEU A 287 -2.19 -33.29 -15.13
CA LEU A 287 -1.08 -32.65 -14.41
C LEU A 287 -0.27 -31.70 -15.31
N GLY A 288 -0.05 -32.08 -16.59
CA GLY A 288 0.62 -31.20 -17.58
C GLY A 288 -0.18 -29.95 -17.83
N PHE A 289 -1.49 -30.06 -18.03
CA PHE A 289 -2.38 -28.91 -18.18
C PHE A 289 -2.34 -27.99 -16.95
N LEU A 290 -2.45 -28.57 -15.76
CA LEU A 290 -2.39 -27.80 -14.50
C LEU A 290 -1.05 -27.07 -14.32
N PHE A 291 0.05 -27.71 -14.71
CA PHE A 291 1.39 -27.12 -14.67
C PHE A 291 1.46 -25.82 -15.49
N ASP A 292 1.01 -25.89 -16.74
CA ASP A 292 1.02 -24.75 -17.66
C ASP A 292 0.06 -23.65 -17.19
N LEU A 293 -1.15 -24.03 -16.75
CA LEU A 293 -2.15 -23.10 -16.23
C LEU A 293 -1.61 -22.29 -15.04
N LEU A 294 -1.00 -22.94 -14.06
CA LEU A 294 -0.47 -22.28 -12.87
C LEU A 294 0.64 -21.28 -13.21
N LEU A 295 1.50 -21.59 -14.20
CA LEU A 295 2.52 -20.65 -14.67
C LEU A 295 1.91 -19.45 -15.39
N ILE A 296 0.89 -19.66 -16.23
CA ILE A 296 0.16 -18.58 -16.93
C ILE A 296 -0.52 -17.65 -15.90
N GLU A 297 -1.09 -18.22 -14.84
CA GLU A 297 -1.77 -17.48 -13.78
C GLU A 297 -0.84 -16.83 -12.75
N GLY A 298 0.47 -16.85 -13.01
CA GLY A 298 1.46 -16.05 -12.32
C GLY A 298 2.24 -16.76 -11.21
N ALA A 299 2.17 -18.09 -11.13
CA ALA A 299 3.08 -18.83 -10.26
C ALA A 299 4.54 -18.55 -10.67
N SER A 300 5.41 -18.30 -9.68
CA SER A 300 6.83 -18.05 -9.93
C SER A 300 7.58 -19.32 -10.31
N ASP A 301 7.11 -20.48 -9.82
CA ASP A 301 7.63 -21.79 -10.16
C ASP A 301 6.60 -22.86 -9.79
N VAL A 302 6.55 -23.94 -10.56
CA VAL A 302 5.71 -25.11 -10.30
C VAL A 302 6.56 -26.35 -10.40
N SER A 303 6.44 -27.26 -9.45
CA SER A 303 7.10 -28.55 -9.49
C SER A 303 6.14 -29.66 -9.06
N MET A 304 6.27 -30.83 -9.71
CA MET A 304 5.48 -32.02 -9.43
C MET A 304 6.42 -33.15 -9.07
N VAL A 305 6.34 -33.60 -7.82
CA VAL A 305 7.21 -34.63 -7.27
C VAL A 305 6.41 -35.95 -7.13
N PRO A 306 6.82 -37.04 -7.76
CA PRO A 306 6.20 -38.34 -7.55
C PRO A 306 6.36 -38.81 -6.10
N ILE A 307 5.27 -39.24 -5.49
CA ILE A 307 5.24 -39.72 -4.09
C ILE A 307 4.41 -40.98 -3.96
N THR A 308 4.63 -41.72 -2.87
CA THR A 308 3.73 -42.80 -2.46
C THR A 308 2.84 -42.29 -1.33
N MET A 309 1.55 -42.38 -1.51
CA MET A 309 0.53 -41.96 -0.55
C MET A 309 0.00 -43.12 0.28
N LYS A 310 -0.89 -42.83 1.25
CA LYS A 310 -1.57 -43.86 2.08
C LYS A 310 -2.17 -44.95 1.20
N LYS A 311 -2.22 -46.17 1.70
CA LYS A 311 -2.68 -47.38 0.98
C LYS A 311 -1.79 -47.73 -0.23
N ASN A 312 -0.51 -47.35 -0.22
CA ASN A 312 0.47 -47.59 -1.28
C ASN A 312 0.05 -47.05 -2.66
N ARG A 313 -0.72 -45.96 -2.72
CA ARG A 313 -1.11 -45.33 -3.97
C ARG A 313 -0.01 -44.46 -4.53
N PRO A 314 0.32 -44.58 -5.82
CA PRO A 314 1.15 -43.56 -6.46
C PRO A 314 0.41 -42.21 -6.49
N GLY A 315 1.11 -41.14 -6.34
CA GLY A 315 0.56 -39.78 -6.41
C GLY A 315 1.65 -38.77 -6.68
N HIS A 316 1.26 -37.51 -6.64
CA HIS A 316 2.16 -36.37 -6.87
C HIS A 316 2.01 -35.35 -5.75
N LEU A 317 3.12 -34.84 -5.27
CA LEU A 317 3.18 -33.60 -4.51
C LEU A 317 3.31 -32.45 -5.51
N ILE A 318 2.28 -31.63 -5.62
CA ILE A 318 2.32 -30.38 -6.37
C ILE A 318 2.84 -29.30 -5.42
N LYS A 319 3.92 -28.64 -5.82
CA LYS A 319 4.55 -27.56 -5.08
C LYS A 319 4.64 -26.32 -5.96
N ILE A 320 4.11 -25.21 -5.49
CA ILE A 320 4.06 -23.93 -6.18
C ILE A 320 4.82 -22.90 -5.36
N ILE A 321 5.65 -22.11 -6.01
CA ILE A 321 6.26 -20.93 -5.45
C ILE A 321 5.48 -19.72 -5.99
N SER A 322 4.97 -18.89 -5.09
CA SER A 322 4.13 -17.75 -5.43
C SER A 322 4.56 -16.48 -4.69
N ARG A 323 4.18 -15.34 -5.23
CA ARG A 323 4.17 -14.09 -4.45
C ARG A 323 3.00 -14.11 -3.48
N PRO A 324 3.11 -13.45 -2.29
CA PRO A 324 2.05 -13.45 -1.29
C PRO A 324 0.68 -13.01 -1.83
N ASN A 325 0.63 -12.00 -2.67
CA ASN A 325 -0.60 -11.43 -3.25
C ASN A 325 -1.32 -12.35 -4.27
N LEU A 326 -0.70 -13.43 -4.72
CA LEU A 326 -1.30 -14.40 -5.66
C LEU A 326 -1.73 -15.72 -5.00
N VAL A 327 -1.49 -15.88 -3.71
CA VAL A 327 -1.75 -17.15 -2.99
C VAL A 327 -3.20 -17.56 -3.11
N ASP A 328 -4.14 -16.69 -2.76
CA ASP A 328 -5.58 -17.02 -2.78
C ASP A 328 -6.08 -17.36 -4.18
N HIS A 329 -5.57 -16.64 -5.19
CA HIS A 329 -5.90 -16.89 -6.58
C HIS A 329 -5.44 -18.29 -7.01
N LEU A 330 -4.18 -18.64 -6.78
CA LEU A 330 -3.61 -19.94 -7.14
C LEU A 330 -4.22 -21.10 -6.33
N VAL A 331 -4.54 -20.88 -5.06
CA VAL A 331 -5.26 -21.83 -4.21
C VAL A 331 -6.66 -22.14 -4.77
N ASN A 332 -7.38 -21.10 -5.21
CA ASN A 332 -8.69 -21.27 -5.84
C ASN A 332 -8.62 -22.10 -7.15
N ILE A 333 -7.59 -21.89 -7.96
CA ILE A 333 -7.34 -22.70 -9.16
C ILE A 333 -7.09 -24.16 -8.76
N LEU A 334 -6.20 -24.40 -7.80
CA LEU A 334 -5.92 -25.75 -7.31
C LEU A 334 -7.19 -26.49 -6.83
N PHE A 335 -8.05 -25.84 -6.05
CA PHE A 335 -9.30 -26.45 -5.62
C PHE A 335 -10.20 -26.82 -6.79
N LYS A 336 -10.34 -25.96 -7.79
CA LYS A 336 -11.22 -26.15 -8.95
C LYS A 336 -10.70 -27.24 -9.88
N GLU A 337 -9.41 -27.21 -10.20
CA GLU A 337 -8.82 -28.10 -11.20
C GLU A 337 -8.49 -29.49 -10.63
N THR A 338 -8.16 -29.59 -9.34
CA THR A 338 -7.74 -30.86 -8.76
C THR A 338 -8.83 -31.53 -7.91
N GLY A 339 -9.83 -30.79 -7.44
CA GLY A 339 -10.80 -31.29 -6.47
C GLY A 339 -10.19 -31.69 -5.12
N THR A 340 -8.94 -31.29 -4.82
CA THR A 340 -8.33 -31.53 -3.51
C THR A 340 -9.14 -30.88 -2.40
N LEU A 341 -9.14 -31.48 -1.22
CA LEU A 341 -9.82 -30.93 -0.03
C LEU A 341 -8.85 -30.28 0.95
N GLY A 342 -7.55 -30.27 0.64
CA GLY A 342 -6.54 -29.72 1.55
C GLY A 342 -5.31 -29.22 0.83
N ILE A 343 -5.00 -27.97 1.07
CA ILE A 343 -3.81 -27.29 0.55
C ILE A 343 -3.04 -26.76 1.76
N ARG A 344 -1.73 -26.94 1.75
CA ARG A 344 -0.81 -26.41 2.75
C ARG A 344 -0.19 -25.14 2.18
N ILE A 345 -0.15 -24.08 2.99
CA ILE A 345 0.45 -22.81 2.64
C ILE A 345 1.52 -22.52 3.69
N SER A 346 2.75 -22.29 3.24
CA SER A 346 3.85 -21.80 4.04
C SER A 346 4.12 -20.36 3.64
N GLU A 347 3.64 -19.45 4.47
CA GLU A 347 3.79 -18.01 4.24
C GLU A 347 5.19 -17.53 4.63
N ASN A 348 5.60 -16.41 4.04
CA ASN A 348 6.84 -15.70 4.38
C ASN A 348 8.12 -16.56 4.34
N THR A 349 8.22 -17.45 3.38
CA THR A 349 9.44 -18.20 3.15
C THR A 349 10.50 -17.27 2.57
N HIS A 350 11.63 -17.15 3.26
CA HIS A 350 12.77 -16.37 2.76
C HIS A 350 13.46 -17.10 1.61
N ARG A 351 13.73 -16.37 0.54
CA ARG A 351 14.45 -16.86 -0.62
C ARG A 351 15.74 -16.04 -0.80
N GLY A 352 16.89 -16.67 -0.75
CA GLY A 352 18.14 -16.06 -1.23
C GLY A 352 18.08 -15.96 -2.77
N VAL A 353 18.26 -14.77 -3.31
CA VAL A 353 18.27 -14.53 -4.76
C VAL A 353 19.54 -13.78 -5.12
N ALA A 354 20.34 -14.39 -6.01
CA ALA A 354 21.44 -13.70 -6.66
C ALA A 354 20.92 -12.69 -7.68
N GLU A 355 21.61 -11.59 -7.84
CA GLU A 355 21.31 -10.62 -8.88
C GLU A 355 21.46 -11.23 -10.26
N ARG A 356 20.65 -10.76 -11.22
CA ARG A 356 20.63 -11.27 -12.60
C ARG A 356 20.77 -10.13 -13.57
N GLN A 357 21.74 -10.28 -14.47
CA GLN A 357 21.94 -9.40 -15.62
C GLN A 357 21.83 -10.21 -16.90
N PHE A 358 21.29 -9.58 -17.96
CA PHE A 358 21.28 -10.14 -19.30
C PHE A 358 22.25 -9.36 -20.16
N VAL A 359 23.20 -10.08 -20.76
CA VAL A 359 24.21 -9.49 -21.64
C VAL A 359 24.04 -10.10 -23.02
N PRO A 360 23.65 -9.33 -24.04
CA PRO A 360 23.61 -9.80 -25.42
C PRO A 360 25.04 -9.85 -25.98
N LEU A 361 25.42 -11.00 -26.53
CA LEU A 361 26.69 -11.17 -27.24
C LEU A 361 26.47 -11.80 -28.60
N ASP A 362 27.26 -11.37 -29.57
CA ASP A 362 27.23 -11.88 -30.92
C ASP A 362 28.13 -13.09 -31.04
N ILE A 363 27.60 -14.20 -31.60
CA ILE A 363 28.34 -15.41 -31.88
C ILE A 363 28.27 -15.77 -33.38
N ASN A 364 29.33 -16.32 -33.93
CA ASN A 364 29.33 -16.88 -35.25
C ASN A 364 28.97 -18.37 -35.20
N VAL A 365 27.92 -18.76 -35.94
CA VAL A 365 27.52 -20.16 -36.11
C VAL A 365 27.49 -20.44 -37.62
N GLY A 366 28.40 -21.27 -38.12
CA GLY A 366 28.62 -21.43 -39.54
C GLY A 366 29.08 -20.12 -40.18
N ASN A 367 28.33 -19.65 -41.17
CA ASN A 367 28.59 -18.38 -41.85
C ASN A 367 27.64 -17.23 -41.43
N HIS A 368 26.93 -17.42 -40.34
CA HIS A 368 25.91 -16.47 -39.84
C HIS A 368 26.27 -15.92 -38.46
N LEU A 369 25.98 -14.63 -38.28
CA LEU A 369 26.13 -13.93 -37.01
C LEU A 369 24.80 -13.95 -36.25
N TYR A 370 24.81 -14.38 -34.99
CA TYR A 370 23.63 -14.44 -34.13
C TYR A 370 23.89 -13.72 -32.80
N THR A 371 22.91 -12.96 -32.35
CA THR A 371 22.92 -12.40 -30.99
C THR A 371 22.27 -13.39 -30.05
N ILE A 372 22.95 -13.76 -28.99
CA ILE A 372 22.48 -14.61 -27.89
C ILE A 372 22.49 -13.82 -26.60
N ASN A 373 21.43 -13.92 -25.82
CA ASN A 373 21.36 -13.37 -24.48
C ASN A 373 22.03 -14.32 -23.48
N PHE A 374 22.94 -13.79 -22.70
CA PHE A 374 23.58 -14.51 -21.60
C PHE A 374 23.02 -14.03 -20.26
N LYS A 375 22.56 -14.96 -19.46
CA LYS A 375 22.15 -14.72 -18.09
C LYS A 375 23.35 -14.84 -17.16
N ILE A 376 23.71 -13.73 -16.53
CA ILE A 376 24.82 -13.64 -15.57
C ILE A 376 24.21 -13.53 -14.17
N GLY A 377 24.63 -14.39 -13.27
CA GLY A 377 24.29 -14.32 -11.84
C GLY A 377 25.42 -13.67 -11.06
N LEU A 378 25.05 -12.71 -10.16
CA LEU A 378 26.01 -11.95 -9.36
C LEU A 378 25.64 -12.01 -7.87
N ILE A 379 26.67 -11.92 -7.02
CA ILE A 379 26.56 -11.59 -5.60
C ILE A 379 27.48 -10.39 -5.35
N GLY A 380 26.88 -9.21 -5.19
CA GLY A 380 27.65 -7.96 -5.27
C GLY A 380 28.33 -7.84 -6.64
N ASP A 381 29.63 -7.61 -6.67
CA ASP A 381 30.42 -7.51 -7.91
C ASP A 381 30.95 -8.86 -8.41
N GLU A 382 30.72 -9.95 -7.68
CA GLU A 382 31.22 -11.28 -8.04
C GLU A 382 30.28 -12.04 -8.98
N ILE A 383 30.77 -12.44 -10.15
CA ILE A 383 30.02 -13.29 -11.09
C ILE A 383 30.08 -14.74 -10.60
N ILE A 384 28.94 -15.28 -10.16
CA ILE A 384 28.82 -16.65 -9.67
C ILE A 384 28.37 -17.65 -10.74
N SER A 385 27.73 -17.18 -11.80
CA SER A 385 27.28 -18.03 -12.90
C SER A 385 27.09 -17.23 -14.19
N HIS A 386 27.27 -17.89 -15.32
CA HIS A 386 26.93 -17.37 -16.63
C HIS A 386 26.38 -18.50 -17.50
N ARG A 387 25.30 -18.25 -18.21
CA ARG A 387 24.65 -19.25 -19.09
C ARG A 387 23.99 -18.55 -20.27
N PRO A 388 24.09 -19.13 -21.50
CA PRO A 388 23.30 -18.66 -22.62
C PRO A 388 21.83 -19.00 -22.40
N GLU A 389 20.90 -18.17 -22.90
CA GLU A 389 19.47 -18.44 -22.87
C GLU A 389 19.12 -19.60 -23.80
N TYR A 390 18.36 -20.55 -23.26
CA TYR A 390 18.01 -21.80 -23.96
C TYR A 390 17.23 -21.55 -25.24
N GLU A 391 16.28 -20.62 -25.24
CA GLU A 391 15.45 -20.35 -26.43
C GLU A 391 16.26 -19.77 -27.58
N ASP A 392 17.31 -18.96 -27.31
CA ASP A 392 18.23 -18.48 -28.33
C ASP A 392 19.04 -19.65 -28.93
N LEU A 393 19.56 -20.53 -28.10
CA LEU A 393 20.27 -21.73 -28.57
C LEU A 393 19.37 -22.64 -29.40
N ARG A 394 18.15 -22.88 -28.94
CA ARG A 394 17.15 -23.70 -29.61
C ARG A 394 16.79 -23.14 -30.98
N ARG A 395 16.55 -21.82 -31.05
CA ARG A 395 16.23 -21.12 -32.32
C ARG A 395 17.34 -21.34 -33.35
N ILE A 396 18.60 -21.09 -32.95
CA ILE A 396 19.77 -21.22 -33.84
C ILE A 396 19.94 -22.70 -34.25
N SER A 397 19.78 -23.64 -33.33
CA SER A 397 19.88 -25.08 -33.59
C SER A 397 18.91 -25.52 -34.70
N VAL A 398 17.65 -25.06 -34.63
CA VAL A 398 16.62 -25.40 -35.62
C VAL A 398 16.89 -24.68 -36.94
N GLU A 399 17.31 -23.41 -36.92
CA GLU A 399 17.57 -22.63 -38.14
C GLU A 399 18.77 -23.12 -38.93
N GLN A 400 19.81 -23.61 -38.24
CA GLN A 400 21.07 -24.02 -38.89
C GLN A 400 21.21 -25.54 -39.05
N ASP A 401 20.24 -26.31 -38.55
CA ASP A 401 20.30 -27.78 -38.48
C ASP A 401 21.59 -28.32 -37.83
N ILE A 402 22.04 -27.61 -36.75
CA ILE A 402 23.23 -27.93 -35.97
C ILE A 402 22.80 -28.44 -34.58
N PRO A 403 23.41 -29.49 -34.05
CA PRO A 403 23.08 -29.95 -32.70
C PRO A 403 23.21 -28.88 -31.65
N LEU A 404 22.21 -28.75 -30.78
CA LEU A 404 22.14 -27.72 -29.73
C LEU A 404 23.38 -27.70 -28.82
N VAL A 405 24.00 -28.84 -28.61
CA VAL A 405 25.24 -28.97 -27.82
C VAL A 405 26.40 -28.21 -28.47
N GLU A 406 26.54 -28.27 -29.79
CA GLU A 406 27.61 -27.57 -30.51
C GLU A 406 27.45 -26.04 -30.43
N ILE A 407 26.23 -25.54 -30.58
CA ILE A 407 25.94 -24.12 -30.43
C ILE A 407 26.20 -23.66 -28.99
N ARG A 408 25.84 -24.48 -28.00
CA ARG A 408 26.11 -24.20 -26.59
C ARG A 408 27.61 -24.11 -26.32
N ASP A 409 28.43 -24.94 -26.91
CA ASP A 409 29.89 -24.92 -26.75
C ASP A 409 30.50 -23.64 -27.34
N VAL A 410 30.03 -23.21 -28.52
CA VAL A 410 30.43 -21.93 -29.12
C VAL A 410 30.03 -20.77 -28.22
N ALA A 411 28.78 -20.75 -27.74
CA ALA A 411 28.30 -19.71 -26.84
C ALA A 411 29.08 -19.65 -25.53
N ASN A 412 29.37 -20.81 -24.91
CA ASN A 412 30.17 -20.90 -23.69
C ASN A 412 31.63 -20.42 -23.87
N THR A 413 32.19 -20.62 -25.04
CA THR A 413 33.52 -20.10 -25.34
C THR A 413 33.48 -18.57 -25.43
N MET A 414 32.54 -18.02 -26.19
CA MET A 414 32.38 -16.58 -26.32
C MET A 414 32.21 -15.85 -24.99
N ILE A 415 31.35 -16.36 -24.09
CA ILE A 415 31.12 -15.70 -22.80
C ILE A 415 32.39 -15.75 -21.91
N ARG A 416 33.17 -16.80 -21.97
CA ARG A 416 34.45 -16.87 -21.23
C ARG A 416 35.44 -15.82 -21.72
N ASP A 417 35.64 -15.74 -23.04
CA ASP A 417 36.51 -14.75 -23.66
C ASP A 417 36.05 -13.32 -23.34
N PHE A 418 34.73 -13.06 -23.34
CA PHE A 418 34.17 -11.78 -22.97
C PHE A 418 34.46 -11.42 -21.50
N LEU A 419 34.27 -12.37 -20.58
CA LEU A 419 34.49 -12.14 -19.14
C LEU A 419 36.00 -12.01 -18.81
N GLU A 420 36.88 -12.69 -19.54
CA GLU A 420 38.33 -12.54 -19.36
C GLU A 420 38.82 -11.17 -19.85
N ASN A 421 38.29 -10.67 -20.95
CA ASN A 421 38.65 -9.37 -21.52
C ASN A 421 38.07 -8.16 -20.76
N ASN A 422 37.06 -8.37 -19.90
CA ASN A 422 36.41 -7.31 -19.09
C ASN A 422 36.70 -7.46 -17.58
N ARG A 423 37.75 -8.12 -17.19
CA ARG A 423 38.23 -8.28 -15.79
C ARG A 423 39.15 -7.16 -15.29
N GLU A 424 39.31 -6.03 -16.05
CA GLU A 424 40.09 -4.86 -15.61
C GLU A 424 39.25 -3.82 -14.85
#